data_89683e57e6d00ec5db32a18ca46c6f9b
#
_entry.id   89683e57e6d00ec5db32a18ca46c6f9b
#
_cell.length_a   1.000
_cell.length_b   1.000
_cell.length_c   1.000
_cell.angle_alpha   90.00
_cell.angle_beta   90.00
_cell.angle_gamma   90.00
#
_symmetry.space_group_name_H-M   'P 1'
#
loop_
_entity.id
_entity.type
_entity.pdbx_description
1 polymer ?
#
loop_
_entity_poly.entity_id
_entity_poly.type
_entity_poly.pdbx_seq_one_letter_code
_entity_poly.pdbx_strand_id
1 'polypeptide(L)'
;MQNWRQWLSTPAGSFLLNWEQTQLDDLVSDIFGYHALQLGMPELNGLKNNRMPHQWLALSETEDIPETLNYQFAAHSIALPFQADSMDLLVMPHSLELSLDAHASLREAERVLMPEGHLIMTGLNPASLW
;
A
#
# COMPACT_ATOMS: atom_id res chain seq x y z
N MET A 1 1.71 16.61 8.67
CA MET A 1 1.97 15.21 8.37
C MET A 1 2.94 14.54 9.33
N GLN A 2 3.78 15.30 10.02
CA GLN A 2 4.66 14.72 11.04
C GLN A 2 3.88 13.98 12.12
N ASN A 3 2.67 14.43 12.41
CA ASN A 3 1.86 13.85 13.47
C ASN A 3 1.13 12.58 13.05
N TRP A 4 1.13 12.24 11.77
CA TRP A 4 0.44 11.05 11.27
C TRP A 4 0.96 9.77 11.91
N ARG A 5 2.28 9.56 11.87
CA ARG A 5 2.88 8.36 12.43
C ARG A 5 2.84 8.36 13.96
N GLN A 6 2.98 9.54 14.58
CA GLN A 6 2.81 9.66 16.03
C GLN A 6 1.39 9.29 16.43
N TRP A 7 0.41 9.77 15.66
CA TRP A 7 -1.00 9.44 15.92
C TRP A 7 -1.26 7.95 15.81
N LEU A 8 -0.60 7.26 14.87
CA LEU A 8 -0.76 5.81 14.69
C LEU A 8 -0.32 5.01 15.91
N SER A 9 0.57 5.55 16.74
CA SER A 9 0.99 4.91 17.99
C SER A 9 0.03 5.14 19.15
N THR A 10 -0.95 6.02 18.97
CA THR A 10 -1.99 6.24 20.00
C THR A 10 -2.99 5.07 20.00
N PRO A 11 -3.81 4.93 21.06
CA PRO A 11 -4.84 3.88 21.05
C PRO A 11 -5.79 3.97 19.87
N ALA A 12 -6.20 5.17 19.47
CA ALA A 12 -7.07 5.35 18.30
C ALA A 12 -6.36 4.95 17.00
N GLY A 13 -5.11 5.32 16.85
CA GLY A 13 -4.32 4.96 15.67
C GLY A 13 -4.06 3.47 15.60
N SER A 14 -3.74 2.85 16.74
CA SER A 14 -3.53 1.40 16.80
C SER A 14 -4.81 0.64 16.47
N PHE A 15 -5.95 1.13 16.92
CA PHE A 15 -7.25 0.55 16.57
C PHE A 15 -7.47 0.59 15.05
N LEU A 16 -7.19 1.73 14.43
CA LEU A 16 -7.32 1.89 12.98
C LEU A 16 -6.41 0.91 12.23
N LEU A 17 -5.13 0.82 12.64
CA LEU A 17 -4.19 -0.10 12.00
C LEU A 17 -4.64 -1.55 12.11
N ASN A 18 -5.11 -1.97 13.28
CA ASN A 18 -5.59 -3.33 13.49
C ASN A 18 -6.82 -3.62 12.63
N TRP A 19 -7.73 -2.65 12.55
CA TRP A 19 -8.94 -2.80 11.74
C TRP A 19 -8.57 -2.90 10.25
N GLU A 20 -7.69 -2.03 9.77
CA GLU A 20 -7.27 -2.05 8.36
C GLU A 20 -6.51 -3.33 8.03
N GLN A 21 -5.65 -3.79 8.94
CA GLN A 21 -4.91 -5.04 8.74
C GLN A 21 -5.88 -6.21 8.55
N THR A 22 -6.93 -6.27 9.38
CA THR A 22 -7.95 -7.31 9.26
C THR A 22 -8.68 -7.23 7.92
N GLN A 23 -9.05 -6.01 7.49
CA GLN A 23 -9.73 -5.83 6.21
C GLN A 23 -8.84 -6.22 5.03
N LEU A 24 -7.57 -5.82 5.07
CA LEU A 24 -6.62 -6.18 4.02
C LEU A 24 -6.39 -7.70 3.97
N ASP A 25 -6.25 -8.33 5.13
CA ASP A 25 -6.06 -9.79 5.20
C ASP A 25 -7.19 -10.53 4.51
N ASP A 26 -8.43 -10.07 4.73
CA ASP A 26 -9.60 -10.68 4.07
C ASP A 26 -9.62 -10.40 2.57
N LEU A 27 -9.35 -9.16 2.17
CA LEU A 27 -9.44 -8.76 0.77
C LEU A 27 -8.41 -9.45 -0.10
N VAL A 28 -7.17 -9.60 0.38
CA VAL A 28 -6.08 -10.15 -0.43
C VAL A 28 -6.07 -11.68 -0.45
N SER A 29 -6.77 -12.34 0.46
CA SER A 29 -6.71 -13.81 0.59
C SER A 29 -7.23 -14.53 -0.66
N ASP A 30 -8.15 -13.91 -1.39
CA ASP A 30 -8.78 -14.50 -2.58
C ASP A 30 -8.21 -13.96 -3.90
N ILE A 31 -7.17 -13.15 -3.86
CA ILE A 31 -6.57 -12.59 -5.07
C ILE A 31 -5.33 -13.40 -5.41
N PHE A 32 -5.31 -13.95 -6.61
CA PHE A 32 -4.26 -14.84 -7.08
C PHE A 32 -3.51 -14.24 -8.25
N GLY A 33 -2.27 -14.63 -8.42
CA GLY A 33 -1.39 -14.18 -9.49
C GLY A 33 0.05 -14.45 -9.12
N TYR A 34 0.97 -13.67 -9.68
CA TYR A 34 2.40 -13.86 -9.47
C TYR A 34 3.07 -12.68 -8.79
N HIS A 35 2.60 -11.47 -9.02
CA HIS A 35 3.29 -10.25 -8.58
C HIS A 35 2.36 -9.33 -7.81
N ALA A 36 2.71 -9.04 -6.58
CA ALA A 36 1.97 -8.14 -5.72
C ALA A 36 2.89 -7.05 -5.16
N LEU A 37 2.40 -5.83 -5.10
CA LEU A 37 3.17 -4.67 -4.62
C LEU A 37 2.34 -3.87 -3.63
N GLN A 38 2.93 -3.54 -2.50
CA GLN A 38 2.39 -2.56 -1.56
C GLN A 38 3.18 -1.26 -1.69
N LEU A 39 2.47 -0.15 -1.78
CA LEU A 39 3.08 1.17 -1.84
C LEU A 39 2.97 1.85 -0.47
N GLY A 40 4.09 1.98 0.22
CA GLY A 40 4.18 2.69 1.48
C GLY A 40 3.49 2.00 2.64
N MET A 41 3.36 2.73 3.74
CA MET A 41 2.68 2.31 4.97
C MET A 41 3.25 1.01 5.55
N PRO A 42 4.55 0.99 5.91
CA PRO A 42 5.18 -0.23 6.43
C PRO A 42 4.57 -0.71 7.75
N GLU A 43 3.79 0.13 8.42
CA GLU A 43 3.04 -0.24 9.63
C GLU A 43 1.95 -1.27 9.34
N LEU A 44 1.55 -1.41 8.08
CA LEU A 44 0.60 -2.42 7.63
C LEU A 44 1.32 -3.44 6.76
N ASN A 45 1.04 -4.71 6.99
CA ASN A 45 1.49 -5.77 6.09
C ASN A 45 0.30 -6.20 5.22
N GLY A 46 0.02 -5.40 4.19
CA GLY A 46 -1.16 -5.58 3.36
C GLY A 46 -1.13 -6.85 2.52
N LEU A 47 0.04 -7.47 2.37
CA LEU A 47 0.18 -8.70 1.59
C LEU A 47 0.36 -9.93 2.46
N LYS A 48 0.19 -9.81 3.77
CA LYS A 48 0.43 -10.89 4.72
C LYS A 48 -0.34 -12.17 4.38
N ASN A 49 -1.61 -12.04 4.06
CA ASN A 49 -2.48 -13.18 3.74
C ASN A 49 -2.57 -13.46 2.24
N ASN A 50 -1.76 -12.80 1.44
CA ASN A 50 -1.70 -13.06 0.02
C ASN A 50 -0.64 -14.12 -0.26
N ARG A 51 -0.89 -14.98 -1.24
CA ARG A 51 -0.03 -16.13 -1.55
C ARG A 51 0.77 -15.98 -2.83
N MET A 52 0.83 -14.81 -3.40
CA MET A 52 1.62 -14.59 -4.60
C MET A 52 3.11 -14.80 -4.29
N PRO A 53 3.86 -15.47 -5.18
CA PRO A 53 5.26 -15.77 -4.91
C PRO A 53 6.17 -14.55 -4.90
N HIS A 54 5.80 -13.49 -5.61
CA HIS A 54 6.59 -12.26 -5.67
C HIS A 54 5.81 -11.12 -5.04
N GLN A 55 6.30 -10.68 -3.87
CA GLN A 55 5.68 -9.58 -3.11
C GLN A 55 6.74 -8.54 -2.80
N TRP A 56 6.43 -7.28 -3.06
CA TRP A 56 7.34 -6.15 -2.81
C TRP A 56 6.67 -5.09 -1.97
N LEU A 57 7.50 -4.35 -1.24
CA LEU A 57 7.09 -3.15 -0.52
C LEU A 57 7.93 -1.98 -1.03
N ALA A 58 7.28 -0.99 -1.62
CA ALA A 58 7.93 0.23 -2.06
C ALA A 58 7.74 1.31 -0.99
N LEU A 59 8.84 1.89 -0.55
CA LEU A 59 8.85 2.94 0.46
C LEU A 59 9.41 4.23 -0.14
N SER A 60 8.85 5.37 0.27
CA SER A 60 9.44 6.65 -0.07
C SER A 60 10.74 6.86 0.71
N GLU A 61 11.55 7.83 0.28
CA GLU A 61 12.81 8.13 0.96
C GLU A 61 12.64 8.58 2.40
N THR A 62 11.45 9.08 2.74
CA THR A 62 11.16 9.58 4.07
C THR A 62 10.65 8.50 5.02
N GLU A 63 10.44 7.29 4.54
CA GLU A 63 9.94 6.19 5.35
C GLU A 63 11.09 5.33 5.87
N ASP A 64 10.99 4.93 7.12
CA ASP A 64 11.94 3.98 7.70
C ASP A 64 11.71 2.59 7.13
N ILE A 65 12.79 1.90 6.80
CA ILE A 65 12.74 0.56 6.24
C ILE A 65 12.71 -0.45 7.40
N PRO A 66 11.61 -1.21 7.57
CA PRO A 66 11.57 -2.26 8.59
C PRO A 66 12.52 -3.41 8.23
N GLU A 67 13.34 -3.81 9.18
CA GLU A 67 14.29 -4.91 8.97
C GLU A 67 13.61 -6.26 8.77
N THR A 68 12.36 -6.37 9.20
CA THR A 68 11.62 -7.63 9.19
C THR A 68 10.95 -7.97 7.87
N LEU A 69 10.91 -7.02 6.92
CA LEU A 69 10.25 -7.23 5.64
C LEU A 69 11.28 -7.56 4.55
N ASN A 70 10.97 -8.60 3.77
CA ASN A 70 11.76 -8.98 2.61
C ASN A 70 11.27 -8.22 1.37
N TYR A 71 12.17 -8.05 0.39
CA TYR A 71 11.83 -7.47 -0.92
C TYR A 71 11.29 -6.05 -0.84
N GLN A 72 11.89 -5.23 0.02
CA GLN A 72 11.57 -3.82 0.13
C GLN A 72 12.56 -2.98 -0.66
N PHE A 73 12.10 -1.85 -1.18
CA PHE A 73 12.95 -0.92 -1.90
C PHE A 73 12.38 0.49 -1.81
N ALA A 74 13.23 1.49 -2.08
CA ALA A 74 12.81 2.88 -2.11
C ALA A 74 12.33 3.25 -3.51
N ALA A 75 11.16 3.86 -3.61
CA ALA A 75 10.62 4.32 -4.88
C ALA A 75 9.56 5.40 -4.64
N HIS A 76 9.41 6.28 -5.62
CA HIS A 76 8.30 7.23 -5.61
C HIS A 76 7.07 6.60 -6.22
N SER A 77 5.90 6.88 -5.65
CA SER A 77 4.63 6.35 -6.16
C SER A 77 4.28 6.87 -7.56
N ILE A 78 4.95 7.93 -8.01
CA ILE A 78 4.74 8.51 -9.34
C ILE A 78 5.71 7.97 -10.39
N ALA A 79 6.68 7.13 -9.98
CA ALA A 79 7.69 6.58 -10.89
C ALA A 79 8.16 5.23 -10.36
N LEU A 80 7.38 4.19 -10.61
CA LEU A 80 7.67 2.85 -10.12
C LEU A 80 8.61 2.11 -11.08
N PRO A 81 9.60 1.37 -10.55
CA PRO A 81 10.61 0.69 -11.37
C PRO A 81 10.10 -0.64 -11.95
N PHE A 82 8.86 -0.68 -12.39
CA PHE A 82 8.25 -1.87 -12.98
C PHE A 82 7.74 -1.55 -14.38
N GLN A 83 7.74 -2.57 -15.20
CA GLN A 83 7.15 -2.46 -16.54
C GLN A 83 5.64 -2.27 -16.44
N ALA A 84 5.05 -1.73 -17.50
CA ALA A 84 3.61 -1.68 -17.62
C ALA A 84 3.03 -3.10 -17.59
N ASP A 85 1.83 -3.23 -17.07
CA ASP A 85 1.09 -4.51 -17.04
C ASP A 85 1.87 -5.62 -16.35
N SER A 86 2.56 -5.32 -15.24
CA SER A 86 3.41 -6.30 -14.55
C SER A 86 2.85 -6.78 -13.22
N MET A 87 1.87 -6.06 -12.63
CA MET A 87 1.37 -6.36 -11.30
C MET A 87 -0.03 -6.95 -11.36
N ASP A 88 -0.23 -8.05 -10.63
CA ASP A 88 -1.56 -8.66 -10.45
C ASP A 88 -2.33 -8.00 -9.31
N LEU A 89 -1.63 -7.51 -8.31
CA LEU A 89 -2.22 -6.85 -7.14
C LEU A 89 -1.37 -5.67 -6.73
N LEU A 90 -2.05 -4.56 -6.48
CA LEU A 90 -1.42 -3.35 -5.95
C LEU A 90 -2.21 -2.89 -4.72
N VAL A 91 -1.51 -2.74 -3.59
CA VAL A 91 -2.10 -2.25 -2.35
C VAL A 91 -1.52 -0.88 -2.04
N MET A 92 -2.38 0.11 -1.91
CA MET A 92 -1.99 1.51 -1.69
C MET A 92 -2.65 2.03 -0.40
N PRO A 93 -2.14 1.64 0.79
CA PRO A 93 -2.74 2.09 2.05
C PRO A 93 -2.40 3.55 2.29
N HIS A 94 -3.41 4.41 2.32
CA HIS A 94 -3.29 5.85 2.55
C HIS A 94 -2.33 6.56 1.58
N SER A 95 -2.02 5.95 0.46
CA SER A 95 -1.02 6.48 -0.47
C SER A 95 -1.46 7.82 -1.08
N LEU A 96 -2.74 7.98 -1.36
CA LEU A 96 -3.24 9.22 -1.95
C LEU A 96 -3.22 10.38 -0.96
N GLU A 97 -3.46 10.10 0.33
CA GLU A 97 -3.41 11.12 1.38
C GLU A 97 -2.00 11.62 1.62
N LEU A 98 -1.01 10.73 1.45
CA LEU A 98 0.38 11.02 1.73
C LEU A 98 1.16 11.43 0.50
N SER A 99 0.55 11.36 -0.68
CA SER A 99 1.19 11.68 -1.94
C SER A 99 1.12 13.17 -2.23
N LEU A 100 2.21 13.72 -2.76
CA LEU A 100 2.24 15.10 -3.23
C LEU A 100 1.45 15.28 -4.53
N ASP A 101 1.27 14.21 -5.31
CA ASP A 101 0.52 14.24 -6.56
C ASP A 101 -0.30 12.95 -6.68
N ALA A 102 -1.54 13.01 -6.22
CA ALA A 102 -2.42 11.84 -6.20
C ALA A 102 -2.76 11.35 -7.62
N HIS A 103 -2.92 12.28 -8.56
CA HIS A 103 -3.25 11.90 -9.95
C HIS A 103 -2.09 11.16 -10.61
N ALA A 104 -0.86 11.62 -10.41
CA ALA A 104 0.31 10.96 -10.96
C ALA A 104 0.49 9.59 -10.33
N SER A 105 0.23 9.44 -9.03
CA SER A 105 0.30 8.14 -8.34
C SER A 105 -0.72 7.16 -8.88
N LEU A 106 -1.94 7.62 -9.14
CA LEU A 106 -2.98 6.75 -9.72
C LEU A 106 -2.66 6.35 -11.16
N ARG A 107 -2.12 7.25 -11.96
CA ARG A 107 -1.71 6.91 -13.32
C ARG A 107 -0.60 5.88 -13.34
N GLU A 108 0.35 5.99 -12.41
CA GLU A 108 1.43 5.03 -12.30
C GLU A 108 0.92 3.67 -11.84
N ALA A 109 -0.01 3.65 -10.89
CA ALA A 109 -0.67 2.42 -10.46
C ALA A 109 -1.38 1.74 -11.64
N GLU A 110 -2.12 2.51 -12.42
CA GLU A 110 -2.82 2.00 -13.59
C GLU A 110 -1.83 1.43 -14.62
N ARG A 111 -0.70 2.11 -14.80
CA ARG A 111 0.33 1.67 -15.75
C ARG A 111 0.89 0.30 -15.40
N VAL A 112 1.22 0.07 -14.11
CA VAL A 112 1.87 -1.18 -13.70
C VAL A 112 0.89 -2.33 -13.48
N LEU A 113 -0.41 -2.05 -13.30
CA LEU A 113 -1.42 -3.09 -13.13
C LEU A 113 -1.72 -3.77 -14.45
N MET A 114 -1.85 -5.09 -14.41
CA MET A 114 -2.34 -5.85 -15.54
C MET A 114 -3.81 -5.51 -15.80
N PRO A 115 -4.32 -5.72 -17.03
CA PRO A 115 -5.72 -5.39 -17.35
C PRO A 115 -6.75 -6.03 -16.40
N GLU A 116 -6.45 -7.20 -15.85
CA GLU A 116 -7.32 -7.89 -14.90
C GLU A 116 -6.78 -7.80 -13.48
N GLY A 117 -5.80 -6.95 -13.24
CA GLY A 117 -5.21 -6.77 -11.93
C GLY A 117 -6.16 -6.07 -10.96
N HIS A 118 -5.88 -6.22 -9.68
CA HIS A 118 -6.68 -5.66 -8.61
C HIS A 118 -5.93 -4.53 -7.92
N LEU A 119 -6.63 -3.43 -7.68
CA LEU A 119 -6.12 -2.31 -6.91
C LEU A 119 -6.93 -2.19 -5.63
N ILE A 120 -6.24 -2.23 -4.50
CA ILE A 120 -6.86 -2.00 -3.19
C ILE A 120 -6.27 -0.71 -2.62
N MET A 121 -7.13 0.27 -2.38
CA MET A 121 -6.74 1.52 -1.74
C MET A 121 -7.48 1.68 -0.44
N THR A 122 -6.78 2.19 0.57
CA THR A 122 -7.40 2.64 1.80
C THR A 122 -7.15 4.13 1.97
N GLY A 123 -7.99 4.77 2.76
CA GLY A 123 -7.85 6.18 3.05
C GLY A 123 -8.92 6.62 4.03
N LEU A 124 -8.71 7.76 4.65
CA LEU A 124 -9.72 8.39 5.47
C LEU A 124 -10.71 9.08 4.54
N ASN A 125 -12.00 8.84 4.76
CA ASN A 125 -13.04 9.51 4.02
C ASN A 125 -13.55 10.70 4.85
N PRO A 126 -13.19 11.94 4.48
CA PRO A 126 -13.64 13.09 5.27
C PRO A 126 -15.16 13.18 5.40
N ALA A 127 -15.88 12.76 4.36
CA ALA A 127 -17.34 12.80 4.39
C ALA A 127 -17.95 11.82 5.40
N SER A 128 -17.25 10.73 5.71
CA SER A 128 -17.75 9.76 6.68
C SER A 128 -17.41 10.13 8.12
N LEU A 129 -16.54 11.10 8.32
CA LEU A 129 -16.15 11.54 9.66
C LEU A 129 -17.09 12.61 10.23
N TRP A 130 -17.88 13.21 9.42
CA TRP A 130 -18.78 14.30 9.76
C TRP A 130 -20.24 13.91 9.47
#